data_08e4b223107b6d238a3fd3a646ee3419
#
_entry.id   08e4b223107b6d238a3fd3a646ee3419
#
_cell.length_a   1.000
_cell.length_b   1.000
_cell.length_c   1.000
_cell.angle_alpha   90.00
_cell.angle_beta   90.00
_cell.angle_gamma   90.00
#
_symmetry.space_group_name_H-M   'P 1'
#
loop_
_entity.id
_entity.type
_entity.pdbx_description
1 polymer ?
#
loop_
_entity_poly.entity_id
_entity_poly.type
_entity_poly.pdbx_seq_one_letter_code
_entity_poly.pdbx_strand_id
1 'polypeptide(L)'
;MKNFFITIILLTSLSLYSQAHIGVMGGFDLENEYSKLGAGLNFMPLPKVMVGGMVMITPFDVDDDYEIMLNVKYNLGRFNVAAGYMFHEMPDDHMGMQMGMGSMHSSHENHNEPYIGIDYKIFKDKNLRIFFNSSESMKTLGLMMPIFNIGKKMHMNHNMDHSNHN
;
A
#
# COMPACT_ATOMS: atom_id res chain seq x y z
N MET A 1 -23.94 -20.90 -14.11
CA MET A 1 -24.26 -19.56 -14.61
C MET A 1 -24.87 -18.66 -13.56
N LYS A 2 -25.81 -19.13 -12.71
CA LYS A 2 -26.47 -18.29 -11.67
C LYS A 2 -25.48 -17.63 -10.69
N ASN A 3 -24.45 -18.34 -10.25
CA ASN A 3 -23.44 -17.82 -9.33
C ASN A 3 -22.49 -16.79 -9.98
N PHE A 4 -22.27 -16.87 -11.28
CA PHE A 4 -21.48 -15.91 -12.05
C PHE A 4 -22.16 -14.53 -12.12
N PHE A 5 -23.48 -14.50 -12.35
CA PHE A 5 -24.26 -13.26 -12.35
C PHE A 5 -24.29 -12.60 -10.96
N ILE A 6 -24.42 -13.39 -9.90
CA ILE A 6 -24.39 -12.89 -8.52
C ILE A 6 -23.02 -12.26 -8.20
N THR A 7 -21.94 -12.90 -8.63
CA THR A 7 -20.58 -12.37 -8.43
C THR A 7 -20.37 -11.06 -9.21
N ILE A 8 -20.86 -10.94 -10.45
CA ILE A 8 -20.78 -9.70 -11.23
C ILE A 8 -21.60 -8.59 -10.57
N ILE A 9 -22.83 -8.87 -10.12
CA ILE A 9 -23.68 -7.88 -9.44
C ILE A 9 -23.02 -7.43 -8.12
N LEU A 10 -22.40 -8.33 -7.36
CA LEU A 10 -21.67 -7.98 -6.14
C LEU A 10 -20.43 -7.11 -6.46
N LEU A 11 -19.66 -7.45 -7.48
CA LEU A 11 -18.50 -6.67 -7.92
C LEU A 11 -18.90 -5.28 -8.44
N THR A 12 -19.98 -5.17 -9.20
CA THR A 12 -20.45 -3.87 -9.70
C THR A 12 -21.05 -3.00 -8.60
N SER A 13 -21.73 -3.58 -7.61
CA SER A 13 -22.26 -2.82 -6.47
C SER A 13 -21.16 -2.29 -5.55
N LEU A 14 -20.06 -3.02 -5.39
CA LEU A 14 -18.87 -2.55 -4.67
C LEU A 14 -18.19 -1.37 -5.36
N SER A 15 -18.22 -1.34 -6.71
CA SER A 15 -17.60 -0.26 -7.50
C SER A 15 -18.30 1.09 -7.35
N LEU A 16 -19.59 1.11 -7.03
CA LEU A 16 -20.39 2.35 -6.90
C LEU A 16 -20.05 3.18 -5.67
N TYR A 17 -19.45 2.58 -4.65
CA TYR A 17 -19.08 3.24 -3.39
C TYR A 17 -17.57 3.34 -3.18
N SER A 18 -16.76 2.76 -4.05
CA SER A 18 -15.32 2.70 -3.84
C SER A 18 -14.64 4.02 -4.23
N GLN A 19 -13.88 4.56 -3.30
CA GLN A 19 -12.89 5.60 -3.58
C GLN A 19 -11.55 4.91 -3.81
N ALA A 20 -10.88 5.28 -4.90
CA ALA A 20 -9.53 4.81 -5.14
C ALA A 20 -8.53 5.94 -4.91
N HIS A 21 -7.42 5.63 -4.29
CA HIS A 21 -6.35 6.56 -3.99
C HIS A 21 -5.04 6.01 -4.54
N ILE A 22 -4.40 6.78 -5.40
CA ILE A 22 -3.05 6.50 -5.89
C ILE A 22 -2.11 7.43 -5.15
N GLY A 23 -1.03 6.89 -4.61
CA GLY A 23 -0.04 7.67 -3.87
C GLY A 23 1.38 7.24 -4.20
N VAL A 24 2.31 8.15 -3.92
CA VAL A 24 3.75 7.88 -3.92
C VAL A 24 4.25 7.88 -2.49
N MET A 25 5.31 7.16 -2.27
CA MET A 25 5.94 7.05 -0.96
C MET A 25 7.44 7.01 -1.08
N GLY A 26 8.11 7.50 -0.05
CA GLY A 26 9.54 7.35 0.14
C GLY A 26 9.80 7.01 1.59
N GLY A 27 10.72 6.11 1.84
CA GLY A 27 11.04 5.66 3.17
C GLY A 27 12.49 5.24 3.31
N PHE A 28 12.84 4.91 4.53
CA PHE A 28 14.14 4.37 4.89
C PHE A 28 13.92 3.09 5.68
N ASP A 29 14.58 2.03 5.27
CA ASP A 29 14.62 0.79 6.00
C ASP A 29 15.64 0.91 7.12
N LEU A 30 15.15 0.78 8.35
CA LEU A 30 15.97 0.95 9.56
C LEU A 30 16.84 -0.28 9.89
N GLU A 31 16.50 -1.42 9.29
CA GLU A 31 17.19 -2.69 9.57
C GLU A 31 18.30 -2.92 8.56
N ASN A 32 18.02 -2.60 7.30
CA ASN A 32 18.94 -2.81 6.18
C ASN A 32 19.67 -1.54 5.73
N GLU A 33 19.37 -0.39 6.34
CA GLU A 33 20.02 0.92 6.14
C GLU A 33 19.95 1.46 4.69
N TYR A 34 18.89 1.17 3.93
CA TYR A 34 18.72 1.69 2.58
C TYR A 34 17.42 2.49 2.37
N SER A 35 17.45 3.34 1.37
CA SER A 35 16.30 4.18 0.99
C SER A 35 15.37 3.43 0.05
N LYS A 36 14.06 3.58 0.24
CA LYS A 36 13.01 2.99 -0.58
C LYS A 36 12.15 4.06 -1.22
N LEU A 37 11.79 3.86 -2.48
CA LEU A 37 10.80 4.66 -3.19
C LEU A 37 9.70 3.75 -3.70
N GLY A 38 8.46 4.25 -3.73
CA GLY A 38 7.36 3.42 -4.17
C GLY A 38 6.11 4.16 -4.57
N ALA A 39 5.19 3.38 -5.10
CA ALA A 39 3.84 3.81 -5.43
C ALA A 39 2.82 2.79 -4.93
N GLY A 40 1.62 3.26 -4.60
CA GLY A 40 0.57 2.40 -4.09
C GLY A 40 -0.80 2.80 -4.56
N LEU A 41 -1.67 1.81 -4.61
CA LEU A 41 -3.08 1.94 -4.93
C LEU A 41 -3.90 1.40 -3.76
N ASN A 42 -4.85 2.20 -3.28
CA ASN A 42 -5.75 1.79 -2.21
C ASN A 42 -7.20 2.01 -2.65
N PHE A 43 -8.07 1.06 -2.34
CA PHE A 43 -9.51 1.13 -2.51
C PHE A 43 -10.19 1.17 -1.15
N MET A 44 -11.29 1.92 -1.04
CA MET A 44 -12.13 1.95 0.14
C MET A 44 -13.49 1.29 -0.17
N PRO A 45 -13.60 -0.05 -0.11
CA PRO A 45 -14.85 -0.76 -0.40
C PRO A 45 -15.91 -0.56 0.67
N LEU A 46 -15.50 -0.29 1.89
CA LEU A 46 -16.38 -0.08 3.04
C LEU A 46 -15.95 1.16 3.82
N PRO A 47 -16.84 1.83 4.55
CA PRO A 47 -16.47 2.90 5.46
C PRO A 47 -15.36 2.45 6.41
N LYS A 48 -14.26 3.20 6.46
CA LYS A 48 -13.08 2.96 7.30
C LYS A 48 -12.19 1.77 6.90
N VAL A 49 -12.57 0.94 5.93
CA VAL A 49 -11.74 -0.18 5.47
C VAL A 49 -11.17 0.13 4.11
N MET A 50 -9.86 0.08 3.98
CA MET A 50 -9.13 0.22 2.72
C MET A 50 -8.42 -1.10 2.41
N VAL A 51 -8.45 -1.49 1.15
CA VAL A 51 -7.69 -2.62 0.62
C VAL A 51 -6.76 -2.08 -0.44
N GLY A 52 -5.52 -2.47 -0.43
CA GLY A 52 -4.58 -1.92 -1.39
C GLY A 52 -3.31 -2.73 -1.55
N GLY A 53 -2.50 -2.21 -2.44
CA GLY A 53 -1.15 -2.71 -2.68
C GLY A 53 -0.19 -1.56 -2.93
N MET A 54 1.07 -1.83 -2.72
CA MET A 54 2.17 -0.92 -3.02
C MET A 54 3.36 -1.69 -3.58
N VAL A 55 4.12 -1.03 -4.41
CA VAL A 55 5.40 -1.51 -4.90
C VAL A 55 6.46 -0.54 -4.41
N MET A 56 7.52 -1.06 -3.83
CA MET A 56 8.68 -0.29 -3.39
C MET A 56 9.93 -0.83 -4.07
N ILE A 57 10.84 0.06 -4.41
CA ILE A 57 12.14 -0.24 -5.01
C ILE A 57 13.24 0.38 -4.15
N THR A 58 14.45 -0.17 -4.21
CA THR A 58 15.66 0.35 -3.57
C THR A 58 16.58 0.97 -4.63
N PRO A 59 16.37 2.26 -4.99
CA PRO A 59 16.98 2.86 -6.19
C PRO A 59 18.49 3.08 -6.10
N PHE A 60 19.10 2.87 -4.95
CA PHE A 60 20.52 3.15 -4.71
C PHE A 60 21.29 1.92 -4.23
N ASP A 61 20.69 0.75 -4.24
CA ASP A 61 21.36 -0.51 -3.95
C ASP A 61 21.90 -1.15 -5.24
N VAL A 62 22.91 -2.00 -5.08
CA VAL A 62 23.56 -2.69 -6.20
C VAL A 62 22.66 -3.74 -6.82
N ASP A 63 21.78 -4.30 -6.00
CA ASP A 63 20.76 -5.28 -6.38
C ASP A 63 19.43 -4.55 -6.45
N ASP A 64 18.88 -4.37 -7.65
CA ASP A 64 17.60 -3.68 -7.92
C ASP A 64 16.41 -4.44 -7.29
N ASP A 65 16.37 -4.53 -5.97
CA ASP A 65 15.34 -5.23 -5.22
C ASP A 65 14.02 -4.49 -5.28
N TYR A 66 12.95 -5.21 -5.51
CA TYR A 66 11.60 -4.67 -5.39
C TYR A 66 10.73 -5.50 -4.46
N GLU A 67 9.86 -4.80 -3.77
CA GLU A 67 8.91 -5.35 -2.82
C GLU A 67 7.48 -5.05 -3.26
N ILE A 68 6.65 -6.08 -3.29
CA ILE A 68 5.21 -5.95 -3.52
C ILE A 68 4.52 -6.19 -2.18
N MET A 69 3.74 -5.22 -1.72
CA MET A 69 3.02 -5.31 -0.46
C MET A 69 1.51 -5.23 -0.70
N LEU A 70 0.77 -6.23 -0.24
CA LEU A 70 -0.70 -6.23 -0.23
C LEU A 70 -1.21 -6.01 1.18
N ASN A 71 -2.21 -5.17 1.37
CA ASN A 71 -2.68 -4.83 2.70
C ASN A 71 -4.18 -4.55 2.80
N VAL A 72 -4.66 -4.71 4.03
CA VAL A 72 -5.93 -4.17 4.50
C VAL A 72 -5.61 -3.14 5.57
N LYS A 73 -6.20 -1.95 5.45
CA LYS A 73 -6.04 -0.85 6.40
C LYS A 73 -7.37 -0.50 7.04
N TYR A 74 -7.33 -0.21 8.31
CA TYR A 74 -8.47 0.31 9.05
C TYR A 74 -8.25 1.77 9.45
N ASN A 75 -9.17 2.65 9.06
CA ASN A 75 -9.08 4.09 9.29
C ASN A 75 -9.67 4.46 10.65
N LEU A 76 -8.85 5.03 11.50
CA LEU A 76 -9.17 5.58 12.82
C LEU A 76 -9.12 7.11 12.83
N GLY A 77 -9.48 7.76 11.72
CA GLY A 77 -9.44 9.20 11.56
C GLY A 77 -8.08 9.68 11.06
N ARG A 78 -7.21 10.13 11.96
CA ARG A 78 -5.85 10.53 11.58
C ARG A 78 -4.89 9.36 11.44
N PHE A 79 -5.19 8.26 12.09
CA PHE A 79 -4.39 7.04 12.05
C PHE A 79 -5.03 6.01 11.13
N ASN A 80 -4.21 5.25 10.45
CA ASN A 80 -4.59 3.98 9.86
C ASN A 80 -3.70 2.90 10.45
N VAL A 81 -4.29 1.75 10.72
CA VAL A 81 -3.57 0.52 11.06
C VAL A 81 -3.67 -0.40 9.87
N ALA A 82 -2.57 -1.00 9.47
CA ALA A 82 -2.48 -1.92 8.35
C ALA A 82 -2.02 -3.30 8.82
N ALA A 83 -2.54 -4.30 8.15
CA ALA A 83 -1.98 -5.65 8.19
C ALA A 83 -1.92 -6.15 6.75
N GLY A 84 -0.87 -6.84 6.39
CA GLY A 84 -0.64 -7.25 5.02
C GLY A 84 0.37 -8.36 4.86
N TYR A 85 0.69 -8.60 3.62
CA TYR A 85 1.66 -9.58 3.20
C TYR A 85 2.62 -8.94 2.21
N MET A 86 3.90 -9.19 2.38
CA MET A 86 4.98 -8.66 1.58
C MET A 86 5.64 -9.78 0.78
N PHE A 87 5.91 -9.50 -0.46
CA PHE A 87 6.58 -10.37 -1.40
C PHE A 87 7.88 -9.69 -1.81
N HIS A 88 9.00 -10.33 -1.50
CA HIS A 88 10.31 -9.94 -2.01
C HIS A 88 10.58 -10.74 -3.28
N GLU A 89 10.83 -10.07 -4.37
CA GLU A 89 11.40 -10.65 -5.58
C GLU A 89 12.78 -10.04 -5.81
N MET A 90 13.81 -10.88 -5.74
CA MET A 90 15.12 -10.53 -6.22
C MET A 90 15.13 -10.78 -7.73
N PRO A 91 15.61 -9.84 -8.56
CA PRO A 91 15.79 -10.12 -9.98
C PRO A 91 16.70 -11.33 -10.15
N ASP A 92 16.24 -12.29 -10.91
CA ASP A 92 17.08 -13.43 -11.32
C ASP A 92 18.35 -12.89 -11.98
N ASP A 93 19.48 -12.99 -11.30
CA ASP A 93 20.76 -12.59 -11.83
C ASP A 93 20.96 -13.23 -13.21
N HIS A 94 21.16 -12.37 -14.18
CA HIS A 94 21.37 -12.68 -15.59
C HIS A 94 22.13 -13.98 -15.77
N MET A 95 21.66 -14.82 -16.69
CA MET A 95 22.37 -15.90 -17.33
C MET A 95 23.80 -15.49 -17.72
N GLY A 96 24.67 -15.30 -16.75
CA GLY A 96 26.09 -15.27 -16.92
C GLY A 96 26.54 -16.70 -17.17
N MET A 97 26.97 -17.02 -18.39
CA MET A 97 27.73 -18.22 -18.70
C MET A 97 28.91 -18.33 -17.71
N GLN A 98 28.72 -19.03 -16.61
CA GLN A 98 29.80 -19.52 -15.80
C GLN A 98 30.03 -20.98 -16.10
N MET A 99 30.90 -21.23 -17.08
CA MET A 99 31.65 -22.46 -17.13
C MET A 99 32.58 -22.49 -15.94
N GLY A 100 32.37 -23.45 -15.03
CA GLY A 100 33.42 -23.93 -14.16
C GLY A 100 33.17 -23.91 -12.67
N MET A 101 32.95 -25.10 -12.16
CA MET A 101 33.30 -25.60 -10.82
C MET A 101 32.72 -24.93 -9.58
N GLY A 102 31.79 -25.65 -8.95
CA GLY A 102 31.54 -25.53 -7.51
C GLY A 102 30.45 -24.54 -7.13
N SER A 103 29.22 -24.79 -7.56
CA SER A 103 28.04 -24.08 -7.07
C SER A 103 27.71 -24.54 -5.65
N MET A 104 28.09 -23.77 -4.65
CA MET A 104 27.24 -23.65 -3.47
C MET A 104 25.96 -22.97 -3.96
N HIS A 105 24.88 -23.71 -4.05
CA HIS A 105 23.56 -23.16 -4.22
C HIS A 105 23.26 -22.25 -2.99
N SER A 106 23.44 -20.96 -3.14
CA SER A 106 22.65 -20.02 -2.37
C SER A 106 21.24 -20.11 -2.95
N SER A 107 20.37 -20.86 -2.32
CA SER A 107 18.94 -20.82 -2.59
C SER A 107 18.49 -19.41 -2.27
N HIS A 108 18.25 -18.59 -3.29
CA HIS A 108 17.52 -17.34 -3.15
C HIS A 108 16.08 -17.73 -2.78
N GLU A 109 15.81 -17.82 -1.49
CA GLU A 109 14.45 -18.03 -1.00
C GLU A 109 13.69 -16.72 -1.21
N ASN A 110 12.70 -16.75 -2.11
CA ASN A 110 11.67 -15.72 -2.17
C ASN A 110 11.07 -15.58 -0.78
N HIS A 111 11.42 -14.53 -0.07
CA HIS A 111 11.00 -14.35 1.32
C HIS A 111 9.67 -13.61 1.32
N ASN A 112 8.61 -14.39 1.54
CA ASN A 112 7.26 -13.84 1.64
C ASN A 112 6.85 -13.81 3.11
N GLU A 113 6.52 -12.65 3.65
CA GLU A 113 6.24 -12.50 5.08
C GLU A 113 5.05 -11.59 5.40
N PRO A 114 4.36 -11.83 6.52
CA PRO A 114 3.35 -10.91 7.01
C PRO A 114 3.99 -9.64 7.58
N TYR A 115 3.31 -8.52 7.44
CA TYR A 115 3.71 -7.27 8.06
C TYR A 115 2.55 -6.55 8.72
N ILE A 116 2.86 -5.69 9.65
CA ILE A 116 1.95 -4.74 10.26
C ILE A 116 2.44 -3.33 9.96
N GLY A 117 1.51 -2.39 9.86
CA GLY A 117 1.84 -1.01 9.59
C GLY A 117 0.92 -0.04 10.30
N ILE A 118 1.43 1.16 10.50
CA ILE A 118 0.66 2.28 10.98
C ILE A 118 1.01 3.49 10.12
N ASP A 119 0.03 4.30 9.76
CA ASP A 119 0.27 5.58 9.16
C ASP A 119 -0.52 6.70 9.88
N TYR A 120 0.07 7.88 9.95
CA TYR A 120 -0.48 9.05 10.62
C TYR A 120 -0.53 10.24 9.66
N LYS A 121 -1.70 10.87 9.55
CA LYS A 121 -1.90 12.08 8.76
C LYS A 121 -1.33 13.30 9.51
N ILE A 122 -0.23 13.87 9.00
CA ILE A 122 0.51 14.96 9.67
C ILE A 122 -0.32 16.25 9.68
N PHE A 123 -0.88 16.63 8.53
CA PHE A 123 -1.63 17.88 8.40
C PHE A 123 -3.12 17.62 8.19
N LYS A 124 -4.00 18.47 8.74
CA LYS A 124 -5.45 18.35 8.54
C LYS A 124 -5.85 18.56 7.07
N ASP A 125 -5.23 19.54 6.44
CA ASP A 125 -5.61 20.01 5.09
C ASP A 125 -4.83 19.34 3.96
N LYS A 126 -3.64 18.81 4.26
CA LYS A 126 -2.80 18.08 3.30
C LYS A 126 -2.86 16.59 3.58
N ASN A 127 -2.83 15.80 2.52
CA ASN A 127 -2.88 14.34 2.65
C ASN A 127 -1.49 13.71 2.87
N LEU A 128 -0.52 14.46 3.38
CA LEU A 128 0.79 13.93 3.74
C LEU A 128 0.67 13.06 4.99
N ARG A 129 1.21 11.85 4.91
CA ARG A 129 1.21 10.87 5.99
C ARG A 129 2.64 10.41 6.27
N ILE A 130 2.97 10.22 7.52
CA ILE A 130 4.12 9.44 7.95
C ILE A 130 3.65 8.01 8.13
N PHE A 131 4.43 7.04 7.70
CA PHE A 131 4.11 5.62 7.88
C PHE A 131 5.26 4.86 8.51
N PHE A 132 4.93 3.80 9.21
CA PHE A 132 5.86 2.82 9.72
C PHE A 132 5.31 1.43 9.41
N ASN A 133 6.09 0.61 8.73
CA ASN A 133 5.80 -0.79 8.46
C ASN A 133 6.84 -1.66 9.13
N SER A 134 6.44 -2.78 9.69
CA SER A 134 7.31 -3.73 10.37
C SER A 134 6.94 -5.16 10.02
N SER A 135 7.92 -5.93 9.63
CA SER A 135 7.88 -7.37 9.43
C SER A 135 9.05 -8.03 10.17
N GLU A 136 9.32 -9.28 9.90
CA GLU A 136 10.47 -9.98 10.47
C GLU A 136 11.80 -9.46 9.91
N SER A 137 11.83 -9.21 8.59
CA SER A 137 13.06 -8.81 7.87
C SER A 137 13.16 -7.30 7.58
N MET A 138 12.12 -6.50 7.90
CA MET A 138 12.07 -5.10 7.48
C MET A 138 11.42 -4.20 8.53
N LYS A 139 11.98 -3.01 8.72
CA LYS A 139 11.37 -1.91 9.50
C LYS A 139 11.50 -0.61 8.74
N THR A 140 10.47 -0.27 7.97
CA THR A 140 10.49 0.92 7.11
C THR A 140 9.73 2.08 7.74
N LEU A 141 10.40 3.20 7.88
CA LEU A 141 9.82 4.50 8.24
C LEU A 141 9.83 5.42 7.02
N GLY A 142 8.72 6.11 6.74
CA GLY A 142 8.68 6.96 5.55
C GLY A 142 7.53 7.94 5.49
N LEU A 143 7.44 8.61 4.36
CA LEU A 143 6.39 9.57 4.02
C LEU A 143 5.60 9.06 2.82
N MET A 144 4.29 9.26 2.86
CA MET A 144 3.37 8.89 1.79
C MET A 144 2.49 10.08 1.45
N MET A 145 2.34 10.34 0.17
CA MET A 145 1.47 11.41 -0.35
C MET A 145 0.52 10.83 -1.41
N PRO A 146 -0.80 10.82 -1.18
CA PRO A 146 -1.76 10.53 -2.24
C PRO A 146 -1.72 11.63 -3.30
N ILE A 147 -1.59 11.23 -4.56
CA ILE A 147 -1.52 12.13 -5.72
C ILE A 147 -2.90 12.26 -6.37
N PHE A 148 -3.60 11.13 -6.53
CA PHE A 148 -4.89 11.07 -7.17
C PHE A 148 -5.94 10.42 -6.27
N ASN A 149 -7.12 11.04 -6.25
CA ASN A 149 -8.30 10.50 -5.60
C ASN A 149 -9.37 10.31 -6.68
N ILE A 150 -9.69 9.07 -6.98
CA ILE A 150 -10.73 8.70 -7.95
C ILE A 150 -11.96 8.32 -7.14
N GLY A 151 -13.07 9.05 -7.33
CA GLY A 151 -14.33 8.77 -6.64
C GLY A 151 -15.10 10.04 -6.30
N LYS A 152 -16.41 9.90 -6.20
CA LYS A 152 -17.33 11.01 -5.91
C LYS A 152 -17.10 11.47 -4.46
N LYS A 153 -16.66 12.71 -4.26
CA LYS A 153 -16.81 13.37 -2.95
C LYS A 153 -18.31 13.44 -2.66
N MET A 154 -18.81 12.69 -1.70
CA MET A 154 -20.12 13.00 -1.12
C MET A 154 -20.00 14.35 -0.43
N HIS A 155 -20.47 15.41 -1.07
CA HIS A 155 -20.79 16.66 -0.39
C HIS A 155 -21.98 16.34 0.53
N MET A 156 -21.72 16.09 1.79
CA MET A 156 -22.72 16.29 2.82
C MET A 156 -22.94 17.81 2.90
N ASN A 157 -23.93 18.31 2.14
CA ASN A 157 -24.50 19.62 2.34
C ASN A 157 -25.20 19.59 3.72
N HIS A 158 -24.51 20.01 4.74
CA HIS A 158 -25.12 20.41 6.00
C HIS A 158 -25.68 21.82 5.82
N ASN A 159 -26.71 21.97 5.00
CA ASN A 159 -27.64 23.08 5.11
C ASN A 159 -28.52 22.81 6.33
N MET A 160 -28.07 23.22 7.50
CA MET A 160 -28.98 23.52 8.60
C MET A 160 -29.60 24.91 8.27
N ASP A 161 -30.75 24.86 7.64
CA ASP A 161 -31.65 26.02 7.56
C ASP A 161 -32.09 26.36 8.98
N HIS A 162 -31.45 27.36 9.55
CA HIS A 162 -32.02 28.07 10.69
C HIS A 162 -33.07 29.07 10.15
N SER A 163 -34.26 28.56 9.85
CA SER A 163 -35.43 29.41 9.65
C SER A 163 -35.78 30.10 10.98
N ASN A 164 -35.56 31.41 10.97
CA ASN A 164 -36.04 32.36 11.95
C ASN A 164 -37.52 32.15 12.25
N HIS A 165 -37.83 31.99 13.53
CA HIS A 165 -39.14 32.30 14.06
C HIS A 165 -39.06 33.69 14.73
N ASN A 166 -39.76 34.64 14.10
CA ASN A 166 -40.29 35.86 14.72
C ASN A 166 -41.39 35.50 15.70
#